data_09218007fa41e91a10b46ca2430ff1dc
#
_entry.id   09218007fa41e91a10b46ca2430ff1dc
#
_cell.length_a   1.000
_cell.length_b   1.000
_cell.length_c   1.000
_cell.angle_alpha   90.00
_cell.angle_beta   90.00
_cell.angle_gamma   90.00
#
_symmetry.space_group_name_H-M   'P 1'
#
loop_
_entity.id
_entity.type
_entity.pdbx_description
1 polymer ?
#
loop_
_entity_poly.entity_id
_entity_poly.type
_entity_poly.pdbx_seq_one_letter_code
_entity_poly.pdbx_strand_id
1 'polypeptide(L)'
;MTGAMPARLTLAGWVLLHGELVRGHVEVEGGRVVAAAEGPSPARPDLEGLVLPGLADHHTHAGDAAVPPPQAGATPQEVFAPPDGYKHRMLASIPRERLVVGMADYLDRLRAFGTVEHADFREGGAAGAGMFEVARSRAAHPPASRVWGRPPREAFDRRELDALLPRVHGLGLSAVRDWHWAALRDTVAHARAAGRPVALHCSEVVREELSRVLELGPDHLVHMVHATDQDLRDLAAARVPVAVCPRSVGRFGLRAPVLAMRRAGVAVRLGTDNAMLQTPDVLAEVAHLMREPEVAAQVPLMEALSWALPVPVSKTSYTHHDIGVRIGAPDLALFPSAGDHPTELLSQGRIGGASLVMVQGRIWRI
;
A
#
# COMPACT_ATOMS: atom_id res chain seq x y z
N MET A 1 -20.45 5.88 16.74
CA MET A 1 -21.90 5.63 16.83
C MET A 1 -22.30 4.81 15.59
N THR A 2 -22.56 3.52 15.77
CA THR A 2 -23.01 2.61 14.71
C THR A 2 -24.53 2.74 14.57
N GLY A 3 -25.00 3.85 13.98
CA GLY A 3 -26.37 3.90 13.48
C GLY A 3 -26.47 3.00 12.25
N ALA A 4 -27.55 2.23 12.13
CA ALA A 4 -27.84 1.48 10.91
C ALA A 4 -27.84 2.48 9.74
N MET A 5 -26.90 2.27 8.79
CA MET A 5 -26.83 3.11 7.59
C MET A 5 -28.10 2.90 6.75
N PRO A 6 -28.59 3.94 6.07
CA PRO A 6 -29.76 3.81 5.22
C PRO A 6 -29.53 2.72 4.15
N ALA A 7 -30.58 2.01 3.77
CA ALA A 7 -30.53 0.97 2.73
C ALA A 7 -30.02 1.52 1.39
N ARG A 8 -30.20 2.84 1.19
CA ARG A 8 -29.69 3.60 0.02
C ARG A 8 -28.97 4.84 0.51
N LEU A 9 -27.86 5.17 -0.12
CA LEU A 9 -27.02 6.34 0.17
C LEU A 9 -26.70 7.05 -1.14
N THR A 10 -26.87 8.37 -1.18
CA THR A 10 -26.52 9.21 -2.32
C THR A 10 -25.36 10.13 -1.95
N LEU A 11 -24.26 10.01 -2.68
CA LEU A 11 -23.07 10.84 -2.57
C LEU A 11 -23.01 11.78 -3.78
N ALA A 12 -22.63 13.04 -3.58
CA ALA A 12 -22.48 13.99 -4.69
C ALA A 12 -21.24 14.86 -4.52
N GLY A 13 -20.86 15.55 -5.59
CA GLY A 13 -19.73 16.47 -5.60
C GLY A 13 -18.77 16.20 -6.74
N TRP A 14 -17.48 16.08 -6.43
CA TRP A 14 -16.52 15.60 -7.42
C TRP A 14 -16.43 14.08 -7.38
N VAL A 15 -16.57 13.44 -8.52
CA VAL A 15 -16.55 11.98 -8.64
C VAL A 15 -15.49 11.60 -9.68
N LEU A 16 -14.65 10.64 -9.35
CA LEU A 16 -13.72 10.07 -10.32
C LEU A 16 -14.44 9.03 -11.17
N LEU A 17 -14.70 9.35 -12.43
CA LEU A 17 -15.34 8.47 -13.42
C LEU A 17 -14.46 8.36 -14.67
N HIS A 18 -14.19 7.15 -15.11
CA HIS A 18 -13.45 6.88 -16.37
C HIS A 18 -12.13 7.66 -16.52
N GLY A 19 -11.40 7.86 -15.42
CA GLY A 19 -10.13 8.59 -15.39
C GLY A 19 -10.25 10.11 -15.29
N GLU A 20 -11.46 10.65 -15.17
CA GLU A 20 -11.72 12.08 -15.06
C GLU A 20 -12.44 12.44 -13.78
N LEU A 21 -12.09 13.60 -13.20
CA LEU A 21 -12.82 14.18 -12.10
C LEU A 21 -13.94 15.07 -12.63
N VAL A 22 -15.17 14.62 -12.44
CA VAL A 22 -16.36 15.32 -12.92
C VAL A 22 -17.27 15.73 -11.76
N ARG A 23 -18.09 16.76 -11.94
CA ARG A 23 -19.21 17.03 -11.04
C ARG A 23 -20.27 15.99 -11.29
N GLY A 24 -20.60 15.20 -10.24
CA GLY A 24 -21.46 14.04 -10.41
C GLY A 24 -22.03 13.52 -9.10
N HIS A 25 -22.60 12.33 -9.21
CA HIS A 25 -23.17 11.64 -8.05
C HIS A 25 -22.94 10.13 -8.14
N VAL A 26 -23.00 9.48 -6.98
CA VAL A 26 -22.90 8.03 -6.80
C VAL A 26 -24.04 7.58 -5.90
N GLU A 27 -24.77 6.56 -6.31
CA GLU A 27 -25.79 5.91 -5.49
C GLU A 27 -25.29 4.54 -5.02
N VAL A 28 -25.45 4.28 -3.75
CA VAL A 28 -25.08 3.02 -3.11
C VAL A 28 -26.33 2.39 -2.55
N GLU A 29 -26.56 1.11 -2.84
CA GLU A 29 -27.66 0.32 -2.31
C GLU A 29 -27.16 -1.09 -1.99
N GLY A 30 -27.55 -1.62 -0.84
CA GLY A 30 -27.10 -2.93 -0.39
C GLY A 30 -25.58 -3.10 -0.32
N GLY A 31 -24.86 -2.01 -0.04
CA GLY A 31 -23.40 -2.01 0.01
C GLY A 31 -22.71 -2.11 -1.35
N ARG A 32 -23.37 -1.73 -2.42
CA ARG A 32 -22.79 -1.67 -3.78
C ARG A 32 -23.16 -0.39 -4.47
N VAL A 33 -22.28 0.10 -5.30
CA VAL A 33 -22.56 1.21 -6.22
C VAL A 33 -23.59 0.72 -7.25
N VAL A 34 -24.77 1.33 -7.26
CA VAL A 34 -25.86 1.00 -8.21
C VAL A 34 -25.97 2.03 -9.34
N ALA A 35 -25.49 3.26 -9.11
CA ALA A 35 -25.37 4.30 -10.13
C ALA A 35 -24.16 5.18 -9.86
N ALA A 36 -23.52 5.64 -10.92
CA ALA A 36 -22.47 6.67 -10.89
C ALA A 36 -22.55 7.44 -12.22
N ALA A 37 -22.77 8.75 -12.14
CA ALA A 37 -23.00 9.57 -13.32
C ALA A 37 -22.51 11.00 -13.13
N GLU A 38 -22.17 11.65 -14.24
CA GLU A 38 -21.96 13.10 -14.33
C GLU A 38 -23.29 13.84 -14.21
N GLY A 39 -23.24 15.05 -13.66
CA GLY A 39 -24.40 15.92 -13.49
C GLY A 39 -25.01 15.89 -12.10
N PRO A 40 -26.08 16.66 -11.87
CA PRO A 40 -26.71 16.80 -10.57
C PRO A 40 -27.33 15.47 -10.11
N SER A 41 -27.31 15.25 -8.79
CA SER A 41 -27.98 14.09 -8.22
C SER A 41 -29.51 14.20 -8.43
N PRO A 42 -30.20 13.09 -8.77
CA PRO A 42 -31.67 13.08 -8.90
C PRO A 42 -32.41 13.30 -7.56
N ALA A 43 -31.72 13.11 -6.45
CA ALA A 43 -32.23 13.33 -5.10
C ALA A 43 -31.25 14.20 -4.30
N ARG A 44 -31.72 14.73 -3.16
CA ARG A 44 -30.83 15.44 -2.23
C ARG A 44 -29.73 14.48 -1.75
N PRO A 45 -28.45 14.82 -1.92
CA PRO A 45 -27.36 13.97 -1.47
C PRO A 45 -27.32 13.87 0.07
N ASP A 46 -26.98 12.68 0.55
CA ASP A 46 -26.74 12.44 1.99
C ASP A 46 -25.41 13.01 2.45
N LEU A 47 -24.41 13.00 1.57
CA LEU A 47 -23.07 13.57 1.79
C LEU A 47 -22.52 14.15 0.50
N GLU A 48 -21.71 15.21 0.66
CA GLU A 48 -21.00 15.85 -0.45
C GLU A 48 -19.48 15.86 -0.23
N GLY A 49 -18.71 15.72 -1.32
CA GLY A 49 -17.27 15.73 -1.27
C GLY A 49 -16.60 15.21 -2.55
N LEU A 50 -15.40 14.68 -2.39
CA LEU A 50 -14.66 13.99 -3.44
C LEU A 50 -14.87 12.48 -3.28
N VAL A 51 -15.51 11.85 -4.25
CA VAL A 51 -15.76 10.40 -4.28
C VAL A 51 -14.70 9.73 -5.16
N LEU A 52 -13.92 8.86 -4.55
CA LEU A 52 -12.90 8.03 -5.21
C LEU A 52 -13.26 6.55 -5.07
N PRO A 53 -12.72 5.66 -5.92
CA PRO A 53 -12.63 4.24 -5.58
C PRO A 53 -11.92 4.07 -4.24
N GLY A 54 -12.17 2.97 -3.55
CA GLY A 54 -11.38 2.63 -2.36
C GLY A 54 -9.88 2.55 -2.72
N LEU A 55 -9.01 3.05 -1.83
CA LEU A 55 -7.58 3.13 -2.06
C LEU A 55 -6.87 1.84 -1.65
N ALA A 56 -5.69 1.58 -2.24
CA ALA A 56 -4.81 0.48 -1.84
C ALA A 56 -3.43 1.01 -1.44
N ASP A 57 -2.93 0.51 -0.32
CA ASP A 57 -1.55 0.72 0.12
C ASP A 57 -0.74 -0.55 -0.17
N HIS A 58 0.12 -0.51 -1.18
CA HIS A 58 0.77 -1.70 -1.71
C HIS A 58 2.03 -2.14 -0.95
N HIS A 59 2.43 -1.40 0.08
CA HIS A 59 3.54 -1.77 0.95
C HIS A 59 3.45 -1.04 2.29
N THR A 60 3.27 -1.80 3.36
CA THR A 60 3.24 -1.29 4.73
C THR A 60 4.02 -2.19 5.68
N HIS A 61 4.44 -1.61 6.81
CA HIS A 61 4.97 -2.33 7.97
C HIS A 61 4.18 -1.93 9.22
N ALA A 62 2.96 -2.45 9.36
CA ALA A 62 2.09 -2.14 10.50
C ALA A 62 2.71 -2.49 11.86
N GLY A 63 3.64 -3.44 11.91
CA GLY A 63 4.26 -3.89 13.15
C GLY A 63 5.14 -2.88 13.83
N ASP A 64 5.66 -1.91 13.12
CA ASP A 64 6.47 -0.86 13.72
C ASP A 64 5.64 0.38 14.11
N ALA A 65 4.32 0.31 14.07
CA ALA A 65 3.44 1.42 14.46
C ALA A 65 3.60 1.86 15.94
N ALA A 66 4.03 0.95 16.82
CA ALA A 66 4.34 1.26 18.20
C ALA A 66 5.82 1.66 18.43
N VAL A 67 6.65 1.62 17.38
CA VAL A 67 8.06 1.97 17.44
C VAL A 67 8.19 3.50 17.35
N PRO A 68 8.91 4.16 18.28
CA PRO A 68 9.21 5.57 18.14
C PRO A 68 10.00 5.85 16.85
N PRO A 69 9.88 7.04 16.26
CA PRO A 69 10.70 7.39 15.10
C PRO A 69 12.20 7.36 15.47
N PRO A 70 13.07 6.95 14.53
CA PRO A 70 14.51 6.95 14.76
C PRO A 70 15.05 8.38 14.93
N GLN A 71 16.25 8.49 15.49
CA GLN A 71 16.94 9.76 15.67
C GLN A 71 17.10 10.47 14.30
N ALA A 72 16.95 11.80 14.31
CA ALA A 72 17.18 12.61 13.12
C ALA A 72 18.61 12.42 12.58
N GLY A 73 18.76 12.27 11.27
CA GLY A 73 20.04 12.03 10.61
C GLY A 73 20.50 10.57 10.57
N ALA A 74 19.74 9.63 11.16
CA ALA A 74 20.03 8.21 11.00
C ALA A 74 19.94 7.80 9.51
N THR A 75 20.85 6.94 9.07
CA THR A 75 20.87 6.39 7.69
C THR A 75 19.88 5.23 7.54
N PRO A 76 19.43 4.91 6.31
CA PRO A 76 18.59 3.73 6.07
C PRO A 76 19.21 2.44 6.64
N GLN A 77 20.53 2.27 6.48
CA GLN A 77 21.26 1.11 6.99
C GLN A 77 21.14 0.99 8.53
N GLU A 78 21.34 2.09 9.27
CA GLU A 78 21.22 2.11 10.73
C GLU A 78 19.80 1.84 11.22
N VAL A 79 18.80 2.20 10.40
CA VAL A 79 17.40 2.03 10.76
C VAL A 79 16.87 0.64 10.42
N PHE A 80 17.15 0.13 9.23
CA PHE A 80 16.44 -1.03 8.67
C PHE A 80 17.27 -2.31 8.54
N ALA A 81 18.62 -2.25 8.62
CA ALA A 81 19.44 -3.43 8.38
C ALA A 81 19.17 -4.55 9.41
N PRO A 82 18.71 -5.75 8.96
CA PRO A 82 18.58 -6.87 9.87
C PRO A 82 19.96 -7.43 10.25
N PRO A 83 20.13 -8.04 11.45
CA PRO A 83 19.14 -8.10 12.54
C PRO A 83 19.22 -6.91 13.49
N ASP A 84 20.23 -6.05 13.38
CA ASP A 84 20.65 -5.11 14.42
C ASP A 84 20.22 -3.65 14.16
N GLY A 85 19.51 -3.38 13.07
CA GLY A 85 18.97 -2.04 12.79
C GLY A 85 18.04 -1.55 13.90
N TYR A 86 17.91 -0.24 14.03
CA TYR A 86 17.07 0.40 15.05
C TYR A 86 15.67 -0.23 15.14
N LYS A 87 15.00 -0.41 13.99
CA LYS A 87 13.68 -1.03 13.89
C LYS A 87 13.64 -2.40 14.58
N HIS A 88 14.60 -3.27 14.27
CA HIS A 88 14.63 -4.64 14.77
C HIS A 88 14.87 -4.69 16.28
N ARG A 89 15.81 -3.87 16.79
CA ARG A 89 16.05 -3.74 18.25
C ARG A 89 14.80 -3.26 18.98
N MET A 90 14.12 -2.24 18.44
CA MET A 90 12.90 -1.71 19.05
C MET A 90 11.76 -2.73 19.03
N LEU A 91 11.52 -3.43 17.92
CA LEU A 91 10.53 -4.49 17.83
C LEU A 91 10.78 -5.61 18.87
N ALA A 92 12.05 -5.95 19.12
CA ALA A 92 12.41 -6.96 20.12
C ALA A 92 12.22 -6.47 21.56
N SER A 93 12.32 -5.15 21.83
CA SER A 93 12.25 -4.57 23.18
C SER A 93 10.83 -4.17 23.61
N ILE A 94 9.93 -3.88 22.66
CA ILE A 94 8.58 -3.42 22.97
C ILE A 94 7.71 -4.63 23.39
N PRO A 95 6.95 -4.52 24.50
CA PRO A 95 6.04 -5.57 24.91
C PRO A 95 5.03 -5.93 23.83
N ARG A 96 4.80 -7.25 23.64
CA ARG A 96 3.88 -7.79 22.63
C ARG A 96 2.51 -7.09 22.60
N GLU A 97 1.93 -6.81 23.75
CA GLU A 97 0.63 -6.14 23.85
C GLU A 97 0.65 -4.74 23.25
N ARG A 98 1.72 -4.00 23.47
CA ARG A 98 1.88 -2.66 22.87
C ARG A 98 2.04 -2.72 21.34
N LEU A 99 2.75 -3.72 20.83
CA LEU A 99 2.85 -3.96 19.38
C LEU A 99 1.47 -4.27 18.78
N VAL A 100 0.69 -5.13 19.45
CA VAL A 100 -0.66 -5.49 19.01
C VAL A 100 -1.60 -4.27 19.00
N VAL A 101 -1.58 -3.44 20.05
CA VAL A 101 -2.37 -2.20 20.12
C VAL A 101 -1.95 -1.23 19.01
N GLY A 102 -0.64 -1.00 18.83
CA GLY A 102 -0.14 -0.11 17.79
C GLY A 102 -0.55 -0.56 16.38
N MET A 103 -0.49 -1.87 16.10
CA MET A 103 -0.98 -2.42 14.83
C MET A 103 -2.49 -2.24 14.65
N ALA A 104 -3.30 -2.45 15.70
CA ALA A 104 -4.76 -2.26 15.61
C ALA A 104 -5.11 -0.81 15.30
N ASP A 105 -4.49 0.15 16.02
CA ASP A 105 -4.66 1.59 15.77
C ASP A 105 -4.21 1.99 14.36
N TYR A 106 -3.13 1.40 13.87
CA TYR A 106 -2.63 1.63 12.51
C TYR A 106 -3.63 1.14 11.45
N LEU A 107 -4.23 -0.02 11.65
CA LEU A 107 -5.27 -0.56 10.73
C LEU A 107 -6.50 0.34 10.66
N ASP A 108 -6.94 0.89 11.80
CA ASP A 108 -8.05 1.86 11.84
C ASP A 108 -7.66 3.18 11.16
N ARG A 109 -6.39 3.61 11.29
CA ARG A 109 -5.88 4.80 10.59
C ARG A 109 -5.78 4.60 9.07
N LEU A 110 -5.36 3.43 8.57
CA LEU A 110 -5.42 3.11 7.14
C LEU A 110 -6.82 3.36 6.58
N ARG A 111 -7.84 2.86 7.30
CA ARG A 111 -9.24 3.09 6.95
C ARG A 111 -9.62 4.57 6.96
N ALA A 112 -9.20 5.31 7.98
CA ALA A 112 -9.47 6.73 8.09
C ALA A 112 -8.88 7.56 6.94
N PHE A 113 -7.85 7.05 6.23
CA PHE A 113 -7.30 7.64 5.01
C PHE A 113 -7.88 7.05 3.71
N GLY A 114 -9.00 6.31 3.78
CA GLY A 114 -9.69 5.79 2.60
C GLY A 114 -9.12 4.48 2.05
N THR A 115 -8.14 3.87 2.73
CA THR A 115 -7.55 2.60 2.32
C THR A 115 -8.50 1.45 2.59
N VAL A 116 -8.84 0.68 1.55
CA VAL A 116 -9.72 -0.49 1.60
C VAL A 116 -8.95 -1.80 1.56
N GLU A 117 -7.74 -1.77 1.00
CA GLU A 117 -6.83 -2.91 0.93
C GLU A 117 -5.40 -2.46 1.23
N HIS A 118 -4.62 -3.26 1.95
CA HIS A 118 -3.19 -3.01 2.12
C HIS A 118 -2.36 -4.29 2.08
N ALA A 119 -1.07 -4.15 1.76
CA ALA A 119 -0.06 -5.21 1.78
C ALA A 119 0.87 -4.98 2.98
N ASP A 120 0.73 -5.77 4.05
CA ASP A 120 1.58 -5.67 5.24
C ASP A 120 2.76 -6.63 5.18
N PHE A 121 3.98 -6.11 5.23
CA PHE A 121 5.21 -6.88 5.31
C PHE A 121 5.54 -7.15 6.77
N ARG A 122 5.24 -8.40 7.20
CA ARG A 122 5.19 -8.75 8.62
C ARG A 122 6.44 -9.48 9.06
N GLU A 123 7.28 -8.83 9.86
CA GLU A 123 8.45 -9.39 10.52
C GLU A 123 8.03 -10.33 11.65
N GLY A 124 8.99 -11.16 12.14
CA GLY A 124 8.85 -12.00 13.32
C GLY A 124 8.19 -13.34 13.06
N GLY A 125 8.17 -13.82 11.81
CA GLY A 125 7.74 -15.16 11.45
C GLY A 125 6.31 -15.49 11.85
N ALA A 126 6.05 -16.74 12.18
CA ALA A 126 4.73 -17.22 12.60
C ALA A 126 4.20 -16.48 13.84
N ALA A 127 5.08 -16.09 14.77
CA ALA A 127 4.70 -15.30 15.93
C ALA A 127 4.26 -13.90 15.56
N GLY A 128 4.98 -13.23 14.62
CA GLY A 128 4.63 -11.93 14.08
C GLY A 128 3.29 -11.94 13.34
N ALA A 129 3.06 -12.96 12.50
CA ALA A 129 1.79 -13.17 11.82
C ALA A 129 0.63 -13.38 12.83
N GLY A 130 0.85 -14.16 13.88
CA GLY A 130 -0.15 -14.33 14.94
C GLY A 130 -0.45 -13.05 15.73
N MET A 131 0.54 -12.17 15.95
CA MET A 131 0.29 -10.85 16.54
C MET A 131 -0.57 -9.98 15.63
N PHE A 132 -0.32 -9.99 14.33
CA PHE A 132 -1.13 -9.26 13.36
C PHE A 132 -2.58 -9.75 13.30
N GLU A 133 -2.82 -11.07 13.35
CA GLU A 133 -4.16 -11.66 13.43
C GLU A 133 -4.94 -11.11 14.64
N VAL A 134 -4.27 -11.07 15.83
CA VAL A 134 -4.87 -10.49 17.04
C VAL A 134 -5.13 -9.00 16.89
N ALA A 135 -4.19 -8.24 16.34
CA ALA A 135 -4.36 -6.82 16.10
C ALA A 135 -5.54 -6.54 15.16
N ARG A 136 -5.64 -7.29 14.06
CA ARG A 136 -6.75 -7.19 13.11
C ARG A 136 -8.10 -7.49 13.74
N SER A 137 -8.16 -8.46 14.68
CA SER A 137 -9.41 -8.78 15.40
C SER A 137 -9.82 -7.69 16.40
N ARG A 138 -8.88 -6.86 16.86
CA ARG A 138 -9.11 -5.74 17.80
C ARG A 138 -9.41 -4.42 17.11
N ALA A 139 -8.91 -4.24 15.89
CA ALA A 139 -9.19 -3.05 15.12
C ALA A 139 -10.70 -2.92 14.86
N ALA A 140 -11.22 -1.71 15.01
CA ALA A 140 -12.65 -1.46 14.86
C ALA A 140 -13.10 -1.64 13.40
N HIS A 141 -12.22 -1.23 12.46
CA HIS A 141 -12.55 -1.16 11.04
C HIS A 141 -11.34 -1.50 10.14
N PRO A 142 -10.72 -2.70 10.25
CA PRO A 142 -9.53 -3.02 9.48
C PRO A 142 -9.84 -3.10 7.97
N PRO A 143 -8.94 -2.62 7.10
CA PRO A 143 -9.02 -2.87 5.67
C PRO A 143 -8.76 -4.35 5.35
N ALA A 144 -9.00 -4.75 4.10
CA ALA A 144 -8.54 -6.05 3.62
C ALA A 144 -6.99 -6.08 3.66
N SER A 145 -6.42 -7.15 4.22
CA SER A 145 -4.97 -7.24 4.46
C SER A 145 -4.37 -8.41 3.69
N ARG A 146 -3.38 -8.15 2.86
CA ARG A 146 -2.49 -9.15 2.27
C ARG A 146 -1.22 -9.19 3.09
N VAL A 147 -1.09 -10.16 3.97
CA VAL A 147 0.07 -10.29 4.85
C VAL A 147 1.20 -11.01 4.13
N TRP A 148 2.34 -10.35 4.00
CA TRP A 148 3.59 -10.88 3.46
C TRP A 148 4.53 -11.17 4.62
N GLY A 149 4.61 -12.45 5.02
CA GLY A 149 5.38 -12.85 6.19
C GLY A 149 6.87 -12.94 5.93
N ARG A 150 7.68 -12.47 6.88
CA ARG A 150 9.14 -12.62 6.88
C ARG A 150 9.55 -13.60 7.98
N PRO A 151 10.35 -14.62 7.68
CA PRO A 151 10.98 -15.44 8.71
C PRO A 151 11.74 -14.58 9.74
N PRO A 152 11.88 -15.02 10.99
CA PRO A 152 12.49 -14.22 12.05
C PRO A 152 14.01 -14.04 11.88
N ARG A 153 14.61 -14.78 10.97
CA ARG A 153 16.05 -14.74 10.61
C ARG A 153 16.21 -14.97 9.13
N GLU A 154 17.28 -14.45 8.56
CA GLU A 154 17.67 -14.62 7.15
C GLU A 154 18.34 -15.99 6.94
N ALA A 155 17.61 -17.07 7.33
CA ALA A 155 18.05 -18.46 7.24
C ALA A 155 16.87 -19.37 6.86
N PHE A 156 17.17 -20.46 6.16
CA PHE A 156 16.16 -21.49 5.89
C PHE A 156 15.85 -22.27 7.16
N ASP A 157 14.61 -22.20 7.61
CA ASP A 157 14.06 -23.02 8.70
C ASP A 157 12.70 -23.57 8.27
N ARG A 158 12.70 -24.86 7.94
CA ARG A 158 11.49 -25.54 7.46
C ARG A 158 10.34 -25.47 8.46
N ARG A 159 10.62 -25.67 9.77
CA ARG A 159 9.57 -25.68 10.80
C ARG A 159 8.92 -24.32 10.94
N GLU A 160 9.74 -23.27 10.90
CA GLU A 160 9.23 -21.90 10.95
C GLU A 160 8.39 -21.58 9.71
N LEU A 161 8.85 -21.97 8.51
CA LEU A 161 8.10 -21.76 7.26
C LEU A 161 6.78 -22.55 7.25
N ASP A 162 6.77 -23.80 7.68
CA ASP A 162 5.56 -24.63 7.78
C ASP A 162 4.54 -24.02 8.77
N ALA A 163 5.00 -23.31 9.81
CA ALA A 163 4.13 -22.60 10.75
C ALA A 163 3.67 -21.21 10.21
N LEU A 164 4.50 -20.52 9.43
CA LEU A 164 4.23 -19.18 8.91
C LEU A 164 3.30 -19.20 7.68
N LEU A 165 3.62 -20.02 6.67
CA LEU A 165 2.96 -19.98 5.36
C LEU A 165 1.43 -20.15 5.38
N PRO A 166 0.82 -20.96 6.27
CA PRO A 166 -0.64 -21.05 6.38
C PRO A 166 -1.32 -19.75 6.84
N ARG A 167 -0.58 -18.87 7.55
CA ARG A 167 -1.09 -17.63 8.18
C ARG A 167 -0.96 -16.40 7.30
N VAL A 168 -0.20 -16.50 6.21
CA VAL A 168 0.16 -15.34 5.38
C VAL A 168 -0.25 -15.54 3.93
N HIS A 169 -0.38 -14.44 3.20
CA HIS A 169 -0.64 -14.46 1.77
C HIS A 169 0.57 -15.02 1.01
N GLY A 170 1.76 -14.58 1.36
CA GLY A 170 3.04 -14.99 0.76
C GLY A 170 4.22 -14.58 1.62
N LEU A 171 5.44 -14.76 1.11
CA LEU A 171 6.65 -14.28 1.78
C LEU A 171 7.00 -12.86 1.33
N GLY A 172 7.29 -11.98 2.29
CA GLY A 172 7.81 -10.63 2.10
C GLY A 172 9.23 -10.53 2.66
N LEU A 173 10.24 -10.80 1.83
CA LEU A 173 11.61 -10.96 2.26
C LEU A 173 12.38 -9.62 2.26
N SER A 174 13.45 -9.54 3.05
CA SER A 174 14.46 -8.48 2.97
C SER A 174 15.25 -8.59 1.66
N ALA A 175 16.19 -7.69 1.46
CA ALA A 175 17.04 -7.64 0.29
C ALA A 175 17.89 -8.92 0.15
N VAL A 176 18.18 -9.33 -1.08
CA VAL A 176 18.98 -10.55 -1.37
C VAL A 176 20.33 -10.54 -0.66
N ARG A 177 20.95 -9.38 -0.53
CA ARG A 177 22.23 -9.19 0.15
C ARG A 177 22.20 -9.51 1.65
N ASP A 178 21.03 -9.55 2.28
CA ASP A 178 20.88 -9.86 3.71
C ASP A 178 20.95 -11.37 3.96
N TRP A 179 20.89 -12.17 2.90
CA TRP A 179 20.77 -13.61 2.95
C TRP A 179 22.02 -14.34 2.43
N HIS A 180 22.28 -15.48 3.02
CA HIS A 180 23.10 -16.48 2.33
C HIS A 180 22.28 -17.05 1.14
N TRP A 181 22.83 -17.02 -0.09
CA TRP A 181 22.12 -17.32 -1.34
C TRP A 181 21.39 -18.68 -1.33
N ALA A 182 22.06 -19.76 -0.85
CA ALA A 182 21.45 -21.08 -0.79
C ALA A 182 20.22 -21.10 0.15
N ALA A 183 20.33 -20.46 1.33
CA ALA A 183 19.23 -20.37 2.28
C ALA A 183 18.05 -19.57 1.71
N LEU A 184 18.31 -18.49 0.98
CA LEU A 184 17.26 -17.70 0.32
C LEU A 184 16.53 -18.54 -0.74
N ARG A 185 17.26 -19.22 -1.61
CA ARG A 185 16.68 -20.10 -2.64
C ARG A 185 15.83 -21.20 -2.02
N ASP A 186 16.33 -21.86 -0.97
CA ASP A 186 15.60 -22.94 -0.29
C ASP A 186 14.31 -22.39 0.36
N THR A 187 14.37 -21.18 0.95
CA THR A 187 13.20 -20.47 1.52
C THR A 187 12.16 -20.17 0.45
N VAL A 188 12.58 -19.61 -0.67
CA VAL A 188 11.68 -19.30 -1.81
C VAL A 188 11.10 -20.57 -2.42
N ALA A 189 11.92 -21.61 -2.64
CA ALA A 189 11.47 -22.88 -3.18
C ALA A 189 10.43 -23.55 -2.28
N HIS A 190 10.61 -23.50 -0.96
CA HIS A 190 9.66 -24.02 0.01
C HIS A 190 8.31 -23.29 -0.03
N ALA A 191 8.35 -21.93 -0.11
CA ALA A 191 7.12 -21.13 -0.26
C ALA A 191 6.39 -21.44 -1.58
N ARG A 192 7.13 -21.54 -2.69
CA ARG A 192 6.57 -21.89 -4.00
C ARG A 192 5.93 -23.27 -4.01
N ALA A 193 6.57 -24.27 -3.38
CA ALA A 193 6.03 -25.62 -3.24
C ALA A 193 4.71 -25.63 -2.44
N ALA A 194 4.54 -24.66 -1.50
CA ALA A 194 3.30 -24.44 -0.77
C ALA A 194 2.29 -23.53 -1.53
N GLY A 195 2.54 -23.18 -2.78
CA GLY A 195 1.68 -22.30 -3.60
C GLY A 195 1.65 -20.86 -3.12
N ARG A 196 2.68 -20.39 -2.40
CA ARG A 196 2.72 -19.02 -1.87
C ARG A 196 3.59 -18.11 -2.74
N PRO A 197 3.09 -16.90 -3.07
CA PRO A 197 3.84 -15.90 -3.79
C PRO A 197 4.97 -15.33 -2.92
N VAL A 198 5.96 -14.69 -3.57
CA VAL A 198 7.13 -14.12 -2.92
C VAL A 198 7.36 -12.69 -3.41
N ALA A 199 7.54 -11.78 -2.46
CA ALA A 199 7.95 -10.40 -2.69
C ALA A 199 9.28 -10.11 -1.97
N LEU A 200 10.07 -9.19 -2.50
CA LEU A 200 11.36 -8.81 -1.92
C LEU A 200 11.53 -7.29 -1.90
N HIS A 201 12.18 -6.80 -0.85
CA HIS A 201 12.84 -5.49 -0.91
C HIS A 201 14.03 -5.60 -1.83
N CYS A 202 14.26 -4.62 -2.69
CA CYS A 202 15.34 -4.66 -3.66
C CYS A 202 15.89 -3.27 -3.93
N SER A 203 17.21 -3.15 -3.98
CA SER A 203 17.92 -1.94 -4.39
C SER A 203 17.47 -0.67 -3.66
N GLU A 204 17.09 -0.77 -2.38
CA GLU A 204 16.65 0.37 -1.56
C GLU A 204 17.84 1.23 -1.12
N VAL A 205 18.87 0.63 -0.52
CA VAL A 205 20.02 1.31 0.08
C VAL A 205 21.23 1.28 -0.85
N VAL A 206 21.43 0.18 -1.55
CA VAL A 206 22.45 -0.01 -2.59
C VAL A 206 21.85 -0.84 -3.72
N ARG A 207 22.42 -0.73 -4.91
CA ARG A 207 22.01 -1.55 -6.05
C ARG A 207 22.28 -3.02 -5.79
N GLU A 208 21.33 -3.87 -6.12
CA GLU A 208 21.49 -5.33 -6.16
C GLU A 208 21.52 -5.83 -7.61
N GLU A 209 22.15 -6.96 -7.83
CA GLU A 209 22.17 -7.60 -9.15
C GLU A 209 20.81 -8.18 -9.49
N LEU A 210 20.07 -7.51 -10.37
CA LEU A 210 18.66 -7.86 -10.65
C LEU A 210 18.50 -9.25 -11.25
N SER A 211 19.45 -9.73 -12.06
CA SER A 211 19.43 -11.08 -12.62
C SER A 211 19.26 -12.15 -11.53
N ARG A 212 19.98 -12.03 -10.42
CA ARG A 212 19.87 -12.93 -9.26
C ARG A 212 18.54 -12.79 -8.55
N VAL A 213 18.01 -11.57 -8.46
CA VAL A 213 16.67 -11.35 -7.89
C VAL A 213 15.60 -12.02 -8.74
N LEU A 214 15.68 -11.90 -10.06
CA LEU A 214 14.73 -12.50 -11.01
C LEU A 214 14.82 -14.03 -11.06
N GLU A 215 15.96 -14.65 -10.75
CA GLU A 215 16.06 -16.11 -10.59
C GLU A 215 15.11 -16.67 -9.51
N LEU A 216 14.77 -15.85 -8.51
CA LEU A 216 13.80 -16.22 -7.44
C LEU A 216 12.35 -16.16 -7.91
N GLY A 217 12.08 -15.60 -9.08
CA GLY A 217 10.75 -15.42 -9.65
C GLY A 217 9.82 -14.56 -8.78
N PRO A 218 10.21 -13.35 -8.35
CA PRO A 218 9.39 -12.54 -7.45
C PRO A 218 8.06 -12.15 -8.11
N ASP A 219 6.98 -12.11 -7.31
CA ASP A 219 5.66 -11.63 -7.76
C ASP A 219 5.58 -10.11 -7.74
N HIS A 220 6.36 -9.45 -6.88
CA HIS A 220 6.64 -8.01 -6.93
C HIS A 220 7.91 -7.67 -6.15
N LEU A 221 8.46 -6.50 -6.45
CA LEU A 221 9.58 -5.91 -5.71
C LEU A 221 9.14 -4.64 -5.01
N VAL A 222 9.92 -4.22 -4.02
CA VAL A 222 9.72 -2.97 -3.28
C VAL A 222 10.94 -2.09 -3.45
N HIS A 223 10.72 -0.77 -3.53
CA HIS A 223 11.69 0.33 -3.62
C HIS A 223 12.36 0.51 -4.98
N MET A 224 13.37 -0.29 -5.33
CA MET A 224 14.16 -0.16 -6.56
C MET A 224 14.82 1.22 -6.75
N VAL A 225 15.18 1.89 -5.64
CA VAL A 225 15.73 3.27 -5.64
C VAL A 225 17.02 3.38 -6.46
N HIS A 226 17.88 2.38 -6.34
CA HIS A 226 19.18 2.33 -7.01
C HIS A 226 19.19 1.50 -8.30
N ALA A 227 18.00 1.26 -8.90
CA ALA A 227 17.90 0.53 -10.16
C ALA A 227 18.54 1.31 -11.31
N THR A 228 19.25 0.60 -12.18
CA THR A 228 19.71 1.13 -13.47
C THR A 228 18.59 1.06 -14.52
N ASP A 229 18.73 1.80 -15.63
CA ASP A 229 17.81 1.70 -16.76
C ASP A 229 17.73 0.26 -17.32
N GLN A 230 18.82 -0.51 -17.24
CA GLN A 230 18.80 -1.92 -17.67
C GLN A 230 17.99 -2.77 -16.71
N ASP A 231 18.17 -2.59 -15.39
CA ASP A 231 17.37 -3.28 -14.38
C ASP A 231 15.86 -3.02 -14.61
N LEU A 232 15.47 -1.78 -14.91
CA LEU A 232 14.07 -1.43 -15.16
C LEU A 232 13.51 -2.05 -16.45
N ARG A 233 14.32 -2.15 -17.52
CA ARG A 233 13.94 -2.87 -18.75
C ARG A 233 13.72 -4.36 -18.48
N ASP A 234 14.60 -4.97 -17.72
CA ASP A 234 14.54 -6.40 -17.38
C ASP A 234 13.31 -6.70 -16.50
N LEU A 235 12.99 -5.80 -15.54
CA LEU A 235 11.76 -5.89 -14.75
C LEU A 235 10.50 -5.78 -15.61
N ALA A 236 10.47 -4.84 -16.54
CA ALA A 236 9.34 -4.68 -17.46
C ALA A 236 9.15 -5.92 -18.34
N ALA A 237 10.25 -6.48 -18.88
CA ALA A 237 10.23 -7.71 -19.66
C ALA A 237 9.75 -8.92 -18.84
N ALA A 238 10.16 -9.01 -17.56
CA ALA A 238 9.71 -10.02 -16.62
C ALA A 238 8.29 -9.78 -16.09
N ARG A 239 7.68 -8.61 -16.37
CA ARG A 239 6.37 -8.16 -15.86
C ARG A 239 6.27 -8.16 -14.35
N VAL A 240 7.36 -7.87 -13.65
CA VAL A 240 7.40 -7.77 -12.19
C VAL A 240 7.05 -6.34 -11.78
N PRO A 241 5.93 -6.10 -11.07
CA PRO A 241 5.56 -4.79 -10.59
C PRO A 241 6.45 -4.34 -9.43
N VAL A 242 6.53 -3.02 -9.24
CA VAL A 242 7.31 -2.41 -8.15
C VAL A 242 6.42 -1.53 -7.27
N ALA A 243 6.41 -1.80 -5.98
CA ALA A 243 5.86 -0.89 -4.98
C ALA A 243 6.93 0.14 -4.59
N VAL A 244 6.66 1.41 -4.81
CA VAL A 244 7.54 2.53 -4.43
C VAL A 244 6.93 3.28 -3.24
N CYS A 245 7.80 3.82 -2.38
CA CYS A 245 7.42 4.50 -1.14
C CYS A 245 8.07 5.89 -1.09
N PRO A 246 7.60 6.86 -1.91
CA PRO A 246 8.30 8.12 -2.14
C PRO A 246 8.61 8.92 -0.87
N ARG A 247 7.65 9.04 0.07
CA ARG A 247 7.88 9.77 1.32
C ARG A 247 8.86 9.05 2.24
N SER A 248 8.83 7.71 2.27
CA SER A 248 9.73 6.91 3.09
C SER A 248 11.19 7.14 2.67
N VAL A 249 11.50 6.91 1.40
CA VAL A 249 12.87 7.10 0.88
C VAL A 249 13.27 8.57 0.88
N GLY A 250 12.32 9.49 0.68
CA GLY A 250 12.54 10.94 0.74
C GLY A 250 13.06 11.45 2.10
N ARG A 251 12.71 10.79 3.21
CA ARG A 251 13.27 11.10 4.54
C ARG A 251 14.78 10.93 4.62
N PHE A 252 15.34 10.11 3.77
CA PHE A 252 16.78 9.84 3.67
C PHE A 252 17.44 10.57 2.50
N GLY A 253 16.75 11.54 1.88
CA GLY A 253 17.26 12.29 0.72
C GLY A 253 17.30 11.47 -0.57
N LEU A 254 16.66 10.31 -0.60
CA LEU A 254 16.56 9.45 -1.78
C LEU A 254 15.27 9.75 -2.56
N ARG A 255 15.22 9.29 -3.82
CA ARG A 255 14.04 9.44 -4.69
C ARG A 255 13.70 8.12 -5.37
N ALA A 256 12.39 7.82 -5.43
CA ALA A 256 11.92 6.69 -6.23
C ALA A 256 12.04 7.02 -7.73
N PRO A 257 12.65 6.15 -8.56
CA PRO A 257 12.91 6.43 -9.98
C PRO A 257 11.66 6.25 -10.87
N VAL A 258 10.53 6.83 -10.47
CA VAL A 258 9.22 6.60 -11.11
C VAL A 258 9.19 6.99 -12.60
N LEU A 259 9.90 8.05 -13.00
CA LEU A 259 10.00 8.46 -14.41
C LEU A 259 10.75 7.43 -15.26
N ALA A 260 11.84 6.88 -14.74
CA ALA A 260 12.58 5.82 -15.42
C ALA A 260 11.76 4.52 -15.48
N MET A 261 11.08 4.15 -14.38
CA MET A 261 10.15 3.02 -14.34
C MET A 261 9.05 3.14 -15.39
N ARG A 262 8.40 4.31 -15.45
CA ARG A 262 7.35 4.60 -16.43
C ARG A 262 7.86 4.48 -17.87
N ARG A 263 9.02 5.07 -18.18
CA ARG A 263 9.64 4.97 -19.52
C ARG A 263 9.99 3.54 -19.90
N ALA A 264 10.42 2.72 -18.94
CA ALA A 264 10.72 1.31 -19.16
C ALA A 264 9.47 0.41 -19.25
N GLY A 265 8.29 0.91 -18.89
CA GLY A 265 7.05 0.13 -18.87
C GLY A 265 6.87 -0.75 -17.62
N VAL A 266 7.57 -0.44 -16.53
CA VAL A 266 7.39 -1.11 -15.23
C VAL A 266 6.05 -0.70 -14.62
N ALA A 267 5.28 -1.69 -14.16
CA ALA A 267 4.05 -1.42 -13.41
C ALA A 267 4.37 -0.88 -12.02
N VAL A 268 4.11 0.41 -11.80
CA VAL A 268 4.33 1.10 -10.53
C VAL A 268 3.11 0.98 -9.63
N ARG A 269 3.35 0.84 -8.33
CA ARG A 269 2.35 0.87 -7.24
C ARG A 269 2.86 1.75 -6.12
N LEU A 270 1.97 2.34 -5.32
CA LEU A 270 2.35 3.18 -4.17
C LEU A 270 2.15 2.45 -2.85
N GLY A 271 3.09 2.62 -1.94
CA GLY A 271 3.03 2.16 -0.57
C GLY A 271 3.53 3.23 0.41
N THR A 272 3.04 3.20 1.65
CA THR A 272 3.45 4.16 2.69
C THR A 272 4.63 3.67 3.52
N ASP A 273 4.95 2.37 3.46
CA ASP A 273 6.10 1.75 4.12
C ASP A 273 5.99 1.75 5.66
N ASN A 274 7.02 2.20 6.36
CA ASN A 274 7.15 2.07 7.81
C ASN A 274 6.19 2.98 8.58
N ALA A 275 5.31 2.38 9.38
CA ALA A 275 4.34 3.07 10.22
C ALA A 275 5.00 3.98 11.28
N MET A 276 6.22 3.65 11.72
CA MET A 276 7.00 4.48 12.66
C MET A 276 7.49 5.80 12.06
N LEU A 277 7.53 5.90 10.72
CA LEU A 277 8.07 7.08 10.03
C LEU A 277 7.00 8.06 9.61
N GLN A 278 5.80 7.59 9.26
CA GLN A 278 4.77 8.44 8.68
C GLN A 278 3.35 7.89 8.80
N THR A 279 2.40 8.75 8.48
CA THR A 279 0.98 8.37 8.44
C THR A 279 0.69 7.44 7.27
N PRO A 280 -0.23 6.47 7.42
CA PRO A 280 -0.64 5.57 6.34
C PRO A 280 -1.61 6.24 5.35
N ASP A 281 -1.19 7.36 4.79
CA ASP A 281 -1.94 8.15 3.82
C ASP A 281 -1.33 7.98 2.43
N VAL A 282 -1.90 7.09 1.61
CA VAL A 282 -1.39 6.81 0.27
C VAL A 282 -1.66 7.97 -0.70
N LEU A 283 -2.64 8.83 -0.47
CA LEU A 283 -2.82 10.05 -1.26
C LEU A 283 -1.69 11.06 -1.01
N ALA A 284 -1.10 11.05 0.20
CA ALA A 284 0.07 11.85 0.47
C ALA A 284 1.33 11.35 -0.29
N GLU A 285 1.40 10.06 -0.67
CA GLU A 285 2.44 9.57 -1.60
C GLU A 285 2.23 10.16 -3.01
N VAL A 286 0.99 10.14 -3.51
CA VAL A 286 0.64 10.80 -4.78
C VAL A 286 1.04 12.27 -4.75
N ALA A 287 0.63 13.00 -3.70
CA ALA A 287 0.95 14.41 -3.55
C ALA A 287 2.47 14.67 -3.45
N HIS A 288 3.21 13.77 -2.80
CA HIS A 288 4.67 13.89 -2.69
C HIS A 288 5.31 13.84 -4.08
N LEU A 289 4.93 12.87 -4.90
CA LEU A 289 5.40 12.75 -6.29
C LEU A 289 5.01 13.98 -7.12
N MET A 290 3.77 14.47 -7.00
CA MET A 290 3.29 15.62 -7.78
C MET A 290 3.92 16.96 -7.38
N ARG A 291 4.61 17.04 -6.23
CA ARG A 291 5.43 18.21 -5.85
C ARG A 291 6.82 18.22 -6.50
N GLU A 292 7.25 17.10 -7.08
CA GLU A 292 8.48 17.05 -7.87
C GLU A 292 8.19 17.61 -9.28
N PRO A 293 8.77 18.76 -9.68
CA PRO A 293 8.41 19.42 -10.95
C PRO A 293 8.59 18.53 -12.18
N GLU A 294 9.65 17.69 -12.17
CA GLU A 294 9.93 16.78 -13.28
C GLU A 294 8.89 15.65 -13.39
N VAL A 295 8.39 15.17 -12.26
CA VAL A 295 7.33 14.15 -12.20
C VAL A 295 6.01 14.78 -12.64
N ALA A 296 5.63 15.93 -12.07
CA ALA A 296 4.38 16.61 -12.40
C ALA A 296 4.29 17.02 -13.89
N ALA A 297 5.43 17.31 -14.53
CA ALA A 297 5.47 17.64 -15.95
C ALA A 297 5.27 16.42 -16.88
N GLN A 298 5.54 15.20 -16.42
CA GLN A 298 5.55 14.01 -17.27
C GLN A 298 4.51 12.95 -16.88
N VAL A 299 4.04 12.96 -15.63
CA VAL A 299 3.06 11.99 -15.11
C VAL A 299 1.74 12.69 -14.87
N PRO A 300 0.67 12.34 -15.60
CA PRO A 300 -0.68 12.86 -15.30
C PRO A 300 -1.09 12.47 -13.86
N LEU A 301 -1.75 13.39 -13.15
CA LEU A 301 -2.21 13.15 -11.78
C LEU A 301 -3.06 11.88 -11.67
N MET A 302 -3.93 11.62 -12.65
CA MET A 302 -4.78 10.41 -12.64
C MET A 302 -3.97 9.13 -12.83
N GLU A 303 -2.87 9.17 -13.57
CA GLU A 303 -1.94 8.04 -13.65
C GLU A 303 -1.28 7.80 -12.29
N ALA A 304 -0.74 8.83 -11.63
CA ALA A 304 -0.17 8.71 -10.29
C ALA A 304 -1.20 8.21 -9.27
N LEU A 305 -2.45 8.67 -9.33
CA LEU A 305 -3.53 8.19 -8.47
C LEU A 305 -3.84 6.71 -8.74
N SER A 306 -3.74 6.24 -9.98
CA SER A 306 -3.99 4.83 -10.31
C SER A 306 -3.03 3.87 -9.62
N TRP A 307 -1.81 4.33 -9.28
CA TRP A 307 -0.82 3.54 -8.54
C TRP A 307 -1.20 3.30 -7.07
N ALA A 308 -2.18 4.05 -6.56
CA ALA A 308 -2.77 3.92 -5.23
C ALA A 308 -4.13 3.18 -5.23
N LEU A 309 -4.52 2.52 -6.32
CA LEU A 309 -5.77 1.78 -6.41
C LEU A 309 -5.56 0.26 -6.29
N PRO A 310 -6.57 -0.49 -5.80
CA PRO A 310 -6.53 -1.95 -5.78
C PRO A 310 -6.35 -2.52 -7.19
N VAL A 311 -5.32 -3.32 -7.40
CA VAL A 311 -5.04 -3.95 -8.70
C VAL A 311 -5.68 -5.33 -8.74
N PRO A 312 -6.56 -5.64 -9.71
CA PRO A 312 -7.06 -7.00 -9.93
C PRO A 312 -5.90 -7.97 -10.17
N VAL A 313 -6.00 -9.18 -9.64
CA VAL A 313 -4.96 -10.23 -9.75
C VAL A 313 -4.56 -10.50 -11.22
N SER A 314 -5.48 -10.26 -12.17
CA SER A 314 -5.27 -10.47 -13.60
C SER A 314 -4.66 -9.28 -14.35
N LYS A 315 -4.43 -8.13 -13.68
CA LYS A 315 -3.93 -6.91 -14.33
C LYS A 315 -2.60 -6.48 -13.72
N THR A 316 -1.65 -6.13 -14.57
CA THR A 316 -0.37 -5.53 -14.17
C THR A 316 -0.45 -4.00 -14.06
N SER A 317 -1.40 -3.37 -14.76
CA SER A 317 -1.60 -1.91 -14.75
C SER A 317 -3.06 -1.56 -15.08
N TYR A 318 -3.48 -0.33 -14.76
CA TYR A 318 -4.74 0.24 -15.20
C TYR A 318 -4.58 0.97 -16.54
N THR A 319 -5.59 0.85 -17.40
CA THR A 319 -5.78 1.82 -18.49
C THR A 319 -6.53 3.04 -17.96
N HIS A 320 -6.45 4.18 -18.64
CA HIS A 320 -7.13 5.42 -18.23
C HIS A 320 -8.64 5.20 -17.97
N HIS A 321 -9.31 4.39 -18.80
CA HIS A 321 -10.74 4.07 -18.63
C HIS A 321 -11.05 3.12 -17.46
N ASP A 322 -10.04 2.45 -16.91
CA ASP A 322 -10.21 1.57 -15.76
C ASP A 322 -10.23 2.35 -14.43
N ILE A 323 -9.83 3.63 -14.43
CA ILE A 323 -9.71 4.45 -13.23
C ILE A 323 -11.06 5.10 -12.94
N GLY A 324 -11.66 4.83 -11.77
CA GLY A 324 -12.89 5.48 -11.33
C GLY A 324 -13.82 4.58 -10.54
N VAL A 325 -14.86 5.20 -10.00
CA VAL A 325 -15.97 4.52 -9.31
C VAL A 325 -16.77 3.73 -10.35
N ARG A 326 -17.07 2.47 -10.05
CA ARG A 326 -17.74 1.55 -10.98
C ARG A 326 -19.04 1.04 -10.40
N ILE A 327 -20.05 0.85 -11.25
CA ILE A 327 -21.29 0.15 -10.89
C ILE A 327 -20.94 -1.29 -10.45
N GLY A 328 -21.54 -1.73 -9.35
CA GLY A 328 -21.27 -3.01 -8.71
C GLY A 328 -20.08 -3.00 -7.75
N ALA A 329 -19.28 -1.92 -7.71
CA ALA A 329 -18.13 -1.83 -6.80
C ALA A 329 -18.57 -1.94 -5.34
N PRO A 330 -17.91 -2.77 -4.52
CA PRO A 330 -18.18 -2.88 -3.09
C PRO A 330 -17.32 -1.92 -2.25
N ASP A 331 -16.45 -1.14 -2.90
CA ASP A 331 -15.43 -0.32 -2.23
C ASP A 331 -15.41 1.09 -2.82
N LEU A 332 -15.46 2.10 -1.95
CA LEU A 332 -15.27 3.52 -2.28
C LEU A 332 -14.85 4.32 -1.05
N ALA A 333 -14.34 5.53 -1.28
CA ALA A 333 -14.04 6.50 -0.23
C ALA A 333 -14.58 7.88 -0.61
N LEU A 334 -15.16 8.59 0.36
CA LEU A 334 -15.58 9.97 0.25
C LEU A 334 -14.69 10.83 1.14
N PHE A 335 -14.11 11.86 0.56
CA PHE A 335 -13.23 12.81 1.24
C PHE A 335 -13.89 14.19 1.31
N PRO A 336 -13.67 14.99 2.38
CA PRO A 336 -14.11 16.36 2.44
C PRO A 336 -13.52 17.15 1.25
N SER A 337 -14.36 17.98 0.62
CA SER A 337 -13.93 18.88 -0.45
C SER A 337 -14.48 20.27 -0.13
N ALA A 338 -13.63 21.16 0.36
CA ALA A 338 -14.00 22.49 0.82
C ALA A 338 -13.91 23.56 -0.30
N GLY A 339 -14.53 23.30 -1.45
CA GLY A 339 -14.66 24.30 -2.52
C GLY A 339 -13.51 24.38 -3.53
N ASP A 340 -12.30 23.96 -3.18
CA ASP A 340 -11.16 23.90 -4.11
C ASP A 340 -11.35 22.78 -5.15
N HIS A 341 -10.74 22.94 -6.32
CA HIS A 341 -10.76 21.88 -7.31
C HIS A 341 -9.96 20.68 -6.81
N PRO A 342 -10.50 19.45 -6.85
CA PRO A 342 -9.84 18.26 -6.25
C PRO A 342 -8.45 17.98 -6.80
N THR A 343 -8.16 18.36 -8.05
CA THR A 343 -6.84 18.22 -8.64
C THR A 343 -5.79 19.00 -7.85
N GLU A 344 -6.11 20.22 -7.37
CA GLU A 344 -5.21 20.99 -6.52
C GLU A 344 -5.07 20.35 -5.14
N LEU A 345 -6.18 19.92 -4.54
CA LEU A 345 -6.16 19.25 -3.24
C LEU A 345 -5.29 17.99 -3.27
N LEU A 346 -5.46 17.15 -4.30
CA LEU A 346 -4.69 15.92 -4.50
C LEU A 346 -3.20 16.21 -4.72
N SER A 347 -2.87 17.13 -5.64
CA SER A 347 -1.47 17.45 -5.96
C SER A 347 -0.72 18.15 -4.82
N GLN A 348 -1.42 18.90 -3.98
CA GLN A 348 -0.86 19.61 -2.83
C GLN A 348 -0.88 18.78 -1.54
N GLY A 349 -1.51 17.61 -1.52
CA GLY A 349 -1.67 16.79 -0.32
C GLY A 349 -2.56 17.44 0.75
N ARG A 350 -3.56 18.22 0.31
CA ARG A 350 -4.51 18.92 1.18
C ARG A 350 -5.81 18.15 1.39
N ILE A 351 -5.88 16.91 0.92
CA ILE A 351 -6.97 16.01 1.23
C ILE A 351 -6.71 15.42 2.61
N GLY A 352 -7.61 15.67 3.54
CA GLY A 352 -7.60 15.08 4.88
C GLY A 352 -8.08 13.63 4.89
N GLY A 353 -8.39 13.12 6.08
CA GLY A 353 -9.03 11.81 6.21
C GLY A 353 -10.37 11.73 5.50
N ALA A 354 -10.78 10.52 5.16
CA ALA A 354 -12.08 10.26 4.54
C ALA A 354 -13.22 10.55 5.54
N SER A 355 -14.34 11.04 5.05
CA SER A 355 -15.58 11.19 5.83
C SER A 355 -16.43 9.93 5.86
N LEU A 356 -16.25 9.10 4.83
CA LEU A 356 -16.96 7.83 4.67
C LEU A 356 -16.08 6.87 3.87
N VAL A 357 -16.04 5.61 4.28
CA VAL A 357 -15.40 4.53 3.53
C VAL A 357 -16.33 3.33 3.44
N MET A 358 -16.48 2.79 2.25
CA MET A 358 -17.19 1.53 2.01
C MET A 358 -16.15 0.46 1.64
N VAL A 359 -16.20 -0.68 2.31
CA VAL A 359 -15.33 -1.83 2.05
C VAL A 359 -16.14 -3.12 2.09
N GLN A 360 -16.02 -3.91 1.03
CA GLN A 360 -16.75 -5.16 0.87
C GLN A 360 -18.25 -5.00 1.19
N GLY A 361 -18.81 -3.88 0.75
CA GLY A 361 -20.22 -3.54 0.93
C GLY A 361 -20.61 -3.05 2.33
N ARG A 362 -19.69 -2.96 3.27
CA ARG A 362 -19.94 -2.34 4.58
C ARG A 362 -19.53 -0.88 4.56
N ILE A 363 -20.36 -0.01 5.11
CA ILE A 363 -20.15 1.44 5.10
C ILE A 363 -19.82 1.92 6.51
N TRP A 364 -18.81 2.76 6.62
CA TRP A 364 -18.40 3.43 7.85
C TRP A 364 -18.31 4.94 7.63
N ARG A 365 -18.90 5.71 8.54
CA ARG A 365 -18.55 7.13 8.70
C ARG A 365 -17.33 7.21 9.61
N ILE A 366 -16.34 7.98 9.20
CA ILE A 366 -15.08 8.17 9.89
C ILE A 366 -15.18 9.40 10.82
#